data_e1922ba5ec6f06719d399ecc5f9d08d9
#
_entry.id   e1922ba5ec6f06719d399ecc5f9d08d9
#
_cell.length_a   1.000
_cell.length_b   1.000
_cell.length_c   1.000
_cell.angle_alpha   90.00
_cell.angle_beta   90.00
_cell.angle_gamma   90.00
#
_symmetry.space_group_name_H-M   'P 1'
#
loop_
_entity.id
_entity.type
_entity.pdbx_description
1 polymer ?
#
loop_
_entity_poly.entity_id
_entity_poly.type
_entity_poly.pdbx_seq_one_letter_code
_entity_poly.pdbx_strand_id
1 'polypeptide(L)'
;MAKKITGFVKLQIPAGKATPAPPVGPALGQHGVNIMGFCKEFNERTAKQAGLIIPVVITVYQDRSFTFITKTPPAAVLIKKACGIESASVRPNTNKVASITKAQVKEIAELKMPDLNAASVEAAMSMVAGTARSMGITVVD
;
A
#
# COMPACT_ATOMS: atom_id res chain seq x y z
N MET A 1 16.07 -7.13 -26.68
CA MET A 1 14.71 -6.84 -27.17
C MET A 1 13.77 -6.61 -26.00
N ALA A 2 12.85 -5.66 -26.14
CA ALA A 2 11.83 -5.45 -25.12
C ALA A 2 10.87 -6.66 -25.08
N LYS A 3 10.65 -7.21 -23.91
CA LYS A 3 9.70 -8.31 -23.72
C LYS A 3 8.28 -7.78 -23.83
N LYS A 4 7.42 -8.54 -24.50
CA LYS A 4 6.01 -8.16 -24.63
C LYS A 4 5.28 -8.37 -23.29
N ILE A 5 4.59 -7.34 -22.83
CA ILE A 5 3.80 -7.38 -21.60
C ILE A 5 2.47 -8.07 -21.89
N THR A 6 2.13 -9.10 -21.11
CA THR A 6 0.84 -9.79 -21.21
C THR A 6 -0.18 -9.25 -20.22
N GLY A 7 0.26 -8.68 -19.10
CA GLY A 7 -0.66 -8.12 -18.13
C GLY A 7 0.02 -7.55 -16.91
N PHE A 8 -0.79 -6.92 -16.07
CA PHE A 8 -0.37 -6.36 -14.79
C PHE A 8 -1.19 -6.99 -13.68
N VAL A 9 -0.56 -7.27 -12.56
CA VAL A 9 -1.22 -7.73 -11.34
C VAL A 9 -0.91 -6.74 -10.23
N LYS A 10 -1.96 -6.23 -9.60
CA LYS A 10 -1.83 -5.29 -8.47
C LYS A 10 -2.32 -5.97 -7.20
N LEU A 11 -1.46 -6.03 -6.20
CA LEU A 11 -1.75 -6.70 -4.94
C LEU A 11 -1.33 -5.83 -3.75
N GLN A 12 -1.95 -6.08 -2.61
CA GLN A 12 -1.53 -5.53 -1.33
C GLN A 12 -1.16 -6.71 -0.42
N ILE A 13 0.10 -6.78 -0.03
CA ILE A 13 0.65 -7.92 0.71
C ILE A 13 1.35 -7.39 1.97
N PRO A 14 1.13 -8.01 3.14
CA PRO A 14 1.91 -7.68 4.33
C PRO A 14 3.41 -7.87 4.08
N ALA A 15 4.21 -6.89 4.47
CA ALA A 15 5.65 -6.91 4.25
C ALA A 15 6.30 -8.12 4.92
N GLY A 16 7.14 -8.83 4.19
CA GLY A 16 7.84 -10.01 4.68
C GLY A 16 6.97 -11.25 4.88
N LYS A 17 5.68 -11.20 4.50
CA LYS A 17 4.72 -12.29 4.72
C LYS A 17 4.03 -12.76 3.44
N ALA A 18 4.64 -12.59 2.30
CA ALA A 18 4.09 -13.12 1.06
C ALA A 18 4.14 -14.66 1.07
N THR A 19 3.00 -15.27 0.76
CA THR A 19 2.85 -16.72 0.72
C THR A 19 2.10 -17.12 -0.56
N PRO A 20 2.22 -18.39 -1.01
CA PRO A 20 1.46 -18.88 -2.16
C PRO A 20 -0.06 -18.95 -1.92
N ALA A 21 -0.48 -18.76 -0.68
CA ALA A 21 -1.91 -18.74 -0.33
C ALA A 21 -2.62 -17.51 -0.93
N PRO A 22 -3.96 -17.52 -1.07
CA PRO A 22 -4.68 -16.33 -1.51
C PRO A 22 -4.32 -15.09 -0.69
N PRO A 23 -4.25 -13.88 -1.30
CA PRO A 23 -4.62 -13.56 -2.68
C PRO A 23 -3.51 -13.72 -3.72
N VAL A 24 -2.28 -14.04 -3.31
CA VAL A 24 -1.11 -14.07 -4.19
C VAL A 24 -1.18 -15.24 -5.18
N GLY A 25 -1.45 -16.43 -4.69
CA GLY A 25 -1.46 -17.67 -5.50
C GLY A 25 -2.40 -17.59 -6.70
N PRO A 26 -3.70 -17.35 -6.49
CA PRO A 26 -4.65 -17.26 -7.60
C PRO A 26 -4.34 -16.14 -8.59
N ALA A 27 -3.93 -14.97 -8.10
CA ALA A 27 -3.63 -13.82 -8.95
C ALA A 27 -2.46 -14.08 -9.90
N LEU A 28 -1.39 -14.67 -9.38
CA LEU A 28 -0.20 -15.00 -10.18
C LEU A 28 -0.36 -16.29 -10.98
N GLY A 29 -1.10 -17.25 -10.44
CA GLY A 29 -1.36 -18.52 -11.09
C GLY A 29 -2.06 -18.38 -12.44
N GLN A 30 -2.99 -17.43 -12.56
CA GLN A 30 -3.68 -17.14 -13.81
C GLN A 30 -2.73 -16.71 -14.93
N HIS A 31 -1.61 -16.12 -14.59
CA HIS A 31 -0.60 -15.64 -15.53
C HIS A 31 0.57 -16.62 -15.71
N GLY A 32 0.55 -17.76 -15.00
CA GLY A 32 1.61 -18.76 -15.09
C GLY A 32 2.95 -18.32 -14.52
N VAL A 33 2.96 -17.36 -13.60
CA VAL A 33 4.15 -16.82 -12.97
C VAL A 33 4.65 -17.75 -11.85
N ASN A 34 5.96 -17.78 -11.62
CA ASN A 34 6.55 -18.53 -10.51
C ASN A 34 6.23 -17.86 -9.17
N ILE A 35 5.21 -18.35 -8.50
CA ILE A 35 4.69 -17.80 -7.24
C ILE A 35 5.75 -17.85 -6.13
N MET A 36 6.45 -18.97 -5.98
CA MET A 36 7.47 -19.13 -4.94
C MET A 36 8.64 -18.16 -5.13
N GLY A 37 9.08 -17.99 -6.36
CA GLY A 37 10.14 -17.02 -6.70
C GLY A 37 9.74 -15.59 -6.35
N PHE A 38 8.50 -15.21 -6.68
CA PHE A 38 7.95 -13.91 -6.31
C PHE A 38 7.90 -13.71 -4.81
N CYS A 39 7.34 -14.68 -4.08
CA CYS A 39 7.21 -14.58 -2.61
C CYS A 39 8.56 -14.38 -1.93
N LYS A 40 9.56 -15.16 -2.34
CA LYS A 40 10.92 -15.06 -1.81
C LYS A 40 11.51 -13.66 -2.04
N GLU A 41 11.47 -13.20 -3.27
CA GLU A 41 12.04 -11.90 -3.65
C GLU A 41 11.31 -10.74 -2.96
N PHE A 42 9.98 -10.79 -2.91
CA PHE A 42 9.17 -9.80 -2.21
C PHE A 42 9.51 -9.77 -0.71
N ASN A 43 9.58 -10.93 -0.05
CA ASN A 43 9.90 -11.01 1.37
C ASN A 43 11.30 -10.44 1.67
N GLU A 44 12.28 -10.71 0.82
CA GLU A 44 13.63 -10.16 0.96
C GLU A 44 13.63 -8.63 0.83
N ARG A 45 12.91 -8.09 -0.16
CA ARG A 45 12.85 -6.64 -0.40
C ARG A 45 12.08 -5.89 0.68
N THR A 46 11.07 -6.50 1.28
CA THR A 46 10.18 -5.85 2.25
C THR A 46 10.48 -6.22 3.70
N ALA A 47 11.52 -7.01 3.96
CA ALA A 47 11.87 -7.46 5.32
C ALA A 47 12.04 -6.29 6.31
N LYS A 48 12.60 -5.18 5.84
CA LYS A 48 12.81 -3.97 6.67
C LYS A 48 11.52 -3.21 6.99
N GLN A 49 10.42 -3.49 6.28
CA GLN A 49 9.13 -2.82 6.41
C GLN A 49 8.09 -3.74 7.05
N ALA A 50 8.53 -4.76 7.77
CA ALA A 50 7.64 -5.72 8.44
C ALA A 50 6.60 -5.01 9.30
N GLY A 51 5.36 -5.51 9.26
CA GLY A 51 4.23 -4.92 9.96
C GLY A 51 3.43 -3.90 9.16
N LEU A 52 3.87 -3.56 7.94
CA LEU A 52 3.13 -2.68 7.02
C LEU A 52 2.59 -3.48 5.85
N ILE A 53 1.48 -3.01 5.30
CA ILE A 53 0.94 -3.57 4.05
C ILE A 53 1.59 -2.83 2.89
N ILE A 54 2.21 -3.56 1.98
CA ILE A 54 2.93 -2.99 0.85
C ILE A 54 2.15 -3.26 -0.43
N PRO A 55 1.71 -2.21 -1.15
CA PRO A 55 1.16 -2.38 -2.48
C PRO A 55 2.27 -2.78 -3.46
N VAL A 56 1.99 -3.76 -4.29
CA VAL A 56 2.93 -4.22 -5.32
C VAL A 56 2.24 -4.23 -6.68
N VAL A 57 2.95 -3.78 -7.70
CA VAL A 57 2.51 -3.87 -9.09
C VAL A 57 3.45 -4.82 -9.81
N ILE A 58 2.91 -5.93 -10.27
CA ILE A 58 3.65 -6.99 -10.95
C ILE A 58 3.37 -6.89 -12.43
N THR A 59 4.41 -6.76 -13.23
CA THR A 59 4.32 -6.80 -14.69
C THR A 59 4.67 -8.20 -15.17
N VAL A 60 3.74 -8.84 -15.87
CA VAL A 60 3.92 -10.20 -16.42
C VAL A 60 4.24 -10.10 -17.90
N TYR A 61 5.26 -10.83 -18.32
CA TYR A 61 5.71 -10.89 -19.70
C TYR A 61 5.28 -12.18 -20.40
N GLN A 62 5.32 -12.16 -21.72
CA GLN A 62 4.89 -13.30 -22.55
C GLN A 62 5.68 -14.59 -22.29
N ASP A 63 6.93 -14.47 -21.88
CA ASP A 63 7.80 -15.60 -21.54
C ASP A 63 7.57 -16.14 -20.11
N ARG A 64 6.50 -15.69 -19.44
CA ARG A 64 6.16 -16.03 -18.04
C ARG A 64 7.14 -15.47 -17.02
N SER A 65 8.07 -14.62 -17.44
CA SER A 65 8.88 -13.85 -16.49
C SER A 65 8.06 -12.70 -15.91
N PHE A 66 8.51 -12.16 -14.80
CA PHE A 66 7.85 -11.03 -14.15
C PHE A 66 8.87 -10.03 -13.63
N THR A 67 8.43 -8.80 -13.52
CA THR A 67 9.10 -7.78 -12.72
C THR A 67 8.07 -7.15 -11.81
N PHE A 68 8.49 -6.66 -10.66
CA PHE A 68 7.57 -5.99 -9.76
C PHE A 68 8.21 -4.76 -9.14
N ILE A 69 7.33 -3.81 -8.81
CA ILE A 69 7.71 -2.61 -8.05
C ILE A 69 6.86 -2.56 -6.79
N THR A 70 7.48 -2.20 -5.69
CA THR A 70 6.78 -1.96 -4.42
C THR A 70 6.54 -0.46 -4.27
N LYS A 71 5.37 -0.10 -3.77
CA LYS A 71 4.99 1.28 -3.50
C LYS A 71 5.01 1.52 -1.99
N THR A 72 4.86 2.78 -1.59
CA THR A 72 4.69 3.11 -0.17
C THR A 72 3.40 2.51 0.37
N PRO A 73 3.31 2.22 1.68
CA PRO A 73 2.08 1.69 2.28
C PRO A 73 0.87 2.58 1.98
N PRO A 74 -0.34 2.01 1.87
CA PRO A 74 -1.55 2.82 1.68
C PRO A 74 -1.71 3.86 2.78
N ALA A 75 -2.20 5.05 2.44
CA ALA A 75 -2.42 6.13 3.40
C ALA A 75 -3.32 5.68 4.56
N ALA A 76 -4.34 4.90 4.27
CA ALA A 76 -5.24 4.36 5.30
C ALA A 76 -4.50 3.51 6.35
N VAL A 77 -3.55 2.67 5.92
CA VAL A 77 -2.75 1.83 6.82
C VAL A 77 -1.85 2.70 7.70
N LEU A 78 -1.20 3.70 7.12
CA LEU A 78 -0.34 4.63 7.85
C LEU A 78 -1.13 5.45 8.87
N ILE A 79 -2.32 5.91 8.52
CA ILE A 79 -3.20 6.66 9.41
C ILE A 79 -3.67 5.78 10.57
N LYS A 80 -4.09 4.56 10.32
CA LYS A 80 -4.49 3.61 11.37
C LYS A 80 -3.35 3.35 12.34
N LYS A 81 -2.15 3.17 11.83
CA LYS A 81 -0.95 2.96 12.66
C LYS A 81 -0.64 4.18 13.51
N ALA A 82 -0.72 5.38 12.96
CA ALA A 82 -0.48 6.64 13.69
C ALA A 82 -1.52 6.86 14.79
N CYS A 83 -2.78 6.47 14.56
CA CYS A 83 -3.86 6.59 15.53
C CYS A 83 -3.92 5.42 16.53
N GLY A 84 -3.20 4.33 16.27
CA GLY A 84 -3.21 3.13 17.11
C GLY A 84 -4.52 2.34 17.04
N ILE A 85 -5.26 2.42 15.93
CA ILE A 85 -6.52 1.69 15.72
C ILE A 85 -6.36 0.58 14.68
N GLU A 86 -7.13 -0.49 14.83
CA GLU A 86 -7.10 -1.62 13.90
C GLU A 86 -8.02 -1.42 12.69
N SER A 87 -9.16 -0.75 12.90
CA SER A 87 -10.14 -0.53 11.84
C SER A 87 -10.69 0.90 11.88
N ALA A 88 -11.05 1.40 10.71
CA ALA A 88 -11.68 2.69 10.56
C ALA A 88 -13.18 2.63 10.85
N SER A 89 -13.83 3.78 10.90
CA SER A 89 -15.27 3.88 11.14
C SER A 89 -16.09 3.29 9.99
N VAL A 90 -17.15 2.57 10.33
CA VAL A 90 -18.16 2.10 9.36
C VAL A 90 -19.03 3.26 8.87
N ARG A 91 -19.21 4.29 9.71
CA ARG A 91 -19.99 5.50 9.40
C ARG A 91 -19.16 6.75 9.69
N PRO A 92 -18.19 7.07 8.83
CA PRO A 92 -17.21 8.12 9.11
C PRO A 92 -17.79 9.52 9.23
N ASN A 93 -18.93 9.79 8.62
CA ASN A 93 -19.59 11.10 8.71
C ASN A 93 -20.31 11.34 10.04
N THR A 94 -20.73 10.28 10.71
CA THR A 94 -21.50 10.36 11.96
C THR A 94 -20.75 9.79 13.17
N ASN A 95 -19.87 8.81 12.97
CA ASN A 95 -19.14 8.13 14.02
C ASN A 95 -17.63 8.34 13.85
N LYS A 96 -17.06 9.25 14.62
CA LYS A 96 -15.61 9.49 14.66
C LYS A 96 -14.96 8.54 15.67
N VAL A 97 -13.92 7.83 15.25
CA VAL A 97 -13.28 6.77 16.06
C VAL A 97 -11.94 7.17 16.63
N ALA A 98 -11.28 8.17 16.04
CA ALA A 98 -9.96 8.63 16.47
C ALA A 98 -9.69 10.06 16.01
N SER A 99 -8.55 10.60 16.42
CA SER A 99 -8.04 11.87 15.94
C SER A 99 -6.56 11.73 15.57
N ILE A 100 -6.11 12.57 14.65
CA ILE A 100 -4.72 12.63 14.20
C ILE A 100 -4.27 14.10 14.20
N THR A 101 -3.04 14.34 14.59
CA THR A 101 -2.48 15.71 14.60
C THR A 101 -1.97 16.08 13.21
N LYS A 102 -1.88 17.39 12.93
CA LYS A 102 -1.30 17.89 11.69
C LYS A 102 0.16 17.46 11.52
N ALA A 103 0.91 17.35 12.60
CA ALA A 103 2.28 16.84 12.57
C ALA A 103 2.35 15.41 12.05
N GLN A 104 1.47 14.53 12.53
CA GLN A 104 1.36 13.15 12.06
C GLN A 104 0.92 13.07 10.58
N VAL A 105 -0.03 13.93 10.18
CA VAL A 105 -0.46 14.04 8.78
C VAL A 105 0.72 14.44 7.89
N LYS A 106 1.54 15.38 8.34
CA LYS A 106 2.74 15.83 7.61
C LYS A 106 3.75 14.69 7.45
N GLU A 107 4.03 13.93 8.50
CA GLU A 107 4.93 12.77 8.44
C GLU A 107 4.45 11.74 7.40
N ILE A 108 3.16 11.42 7.40
CA ILE A 108 2.56 10.49 6.45
C ILE A 108 2.67 11.04 5.02
N ALA A 109 2.38 12.33 4.84
CA ALA A 109 2.45 12.99 3.54
C ALA A 109 3.88 12.96 2.98
N GLU A 110 4.88 13.25 3.78
CA GLU A 110 6.30 13.21 3.39
C GLU A 110 6.72 11.79 3.01
N LEU A 111 6.27 10.79 3.74
CA LEU A 111 6.57 9.39 3.47
C LEU A 111 5.97 8.92 2.15
N LYS A 112 4.80 9.43 1.78
CA LYS A 112 4.10 9.07 0.55
C LYS A 112 4.42 9.96 -0.65
N MET A 113 5.17 11.05 -0.47
CA MET A 113 5.46 11.99 -1.57
C MET A 113 5.94 11.32 -2.86
N PRO A 114 6.80 10.26 -2.82
CA PRO A 114 7.22 9.59 -4.05
C PRO A 114 6.08 8.99 -4.88
N ASP A 115 4.98 8.61 -4.23
CA ASP A 115 3.83 7.98 -4.89
C ASP A 115 2.67 8.95 -5.14
N LEU A 116 2.75 10.18 -4.62
CA LEU A 116 1.67 11.15 -4.72
C LEU A 116 1.89 12.10 -5.89
N ASN A 117 0.80 12.48 -6.54
CA ASN A 117 0.77 13.55 -7.53
C ASN A 117 0.44 14.87 -6.84
N ALA A 118 1.28 15.28 -5.90
CA ALA A 118 1.13 16.51 -5.14
C ALA A 118 2.24 17.49 -5.50
N ALA A 119 1.89 18.75 -5.71
CA ALA A 119 2.85 19.81 -6.06
C ALA A 119 3.67 20.27 -4.85
N SER A 120 3.15 20.08 -3.63
CA SER A 120 3.79 20.50 -2.38
C SER A 120 3.43 19.57 -1.24
N VAL A 121 4.15 19.69 -0.12
CA VAL A 121 3.84 18.95 1.10
C VAL A 121 2.46 19.31 1.63
N GLU A 122 2.06 20.56 1.56
CA GLU A 122 0.74 21.04 2.00
C GLU A 122 -0.37 20.40 1.17
N ALA A 123 -0.19 20.27 -0.14
CA ALA A 123 -1.14 19.56 -1.01
C ALA A 123 -1.22 18.08 -0.65
N ALA A 124 -0.10 17.43 -0.37
CA ALA A 124 -0.04 16.05 0.08
C ALA A 124 -0.74 15.88 1.44
N MET A 125 -0.55 16.81 2.37
CA MET A 125 -1.25 16.82 3.66
C MET A 125 -2.76 16.91 3.48
N SER A 126 -3.24 17.73 2.55
CA SER A 126 -4.68 17.80 2.23
C SER A 126 -5.24 16.48 1.72
N MET A 127 -4.49 15.77 0.89
CA MET A 127 -4.87 14.43 0.39
C MET A 127 -4.97 13.43 1.54
N VAL A 128 -3.97 13.41 2.42
CA VAL A 128 -3.95 12.51 3.60
C VAL A 128 -5.08 12.87 4.56
N ALA A 129 -5.33 14.15 4.81
CA ALA A 129 -6.41 14.61 5.69
C ALA A 129 -7.79 14.21 5.14
N GLY A 130 -7.98 14.28 3.83
CA GLY A 130 -9.21 13.81 3.17
C GLY A 130 -9.43 12.32 3.37
N THR A 131 -8.37 11.51 3.24
CA THR A 131 -8.42 10.08 3.53
C THR A 131 -8.76 9.80 4.98
N ALA A 132 -8.15 10.51 5.93
CA ALA A 132 -8.44 10.39 7.35
C ALA A 132 -9.91 10.71 7.64
N ARG A 133 -10.44 11.77 7.05
CA ARG A 133 -11.86 12.15 7.19
C ARG A 133 -12.77 11.04 6.68
N SER A 134 -12.44 10.41 5.57
CA SER A 134 -13.21 9.28 5.02
C SER A 134 -13.17 8.04 5.91
N MET A 135 -12.22 7.96 6.82
CA MET A 135 -12.07 6.88 7.79
C MET A 135 -12.75 7.17 9.15
N GLY A 136 -13.34 8.33 9.30
CA GLY A 136 -13.91 8.77 10.60
C GLY A 136 -12.85 9.26 11.58
N ILE A 137 -11.75 9.78 11.10
CA ILE A 137 -10.65 10.31 11.91
C ILE A 137 -10.63 11.84 11.77
N THR A 138 -10.64 12.54 12.89
CA THR A 138 -10.61 14.00 12.94
C THR A 138 -9.17 14.49 12.92
N VAL A 139 -8.88 15.46 12.05
CA VAL A 139 -7.57 16.12 12.03
C VAL A 139 -7.60 17.29 13.02
N VAL A 140 -6.67 17.30 13.95
CA VAL A 140 -6.53 18.34 14.99
C VAL A 140 -5.15 19.00 14.90
N ASP A 141 -5.02 20.16 15.50
CA ASP A 141 -3.76 20.89 15.52
C ASP A 141 -2.72 20.30 16.48
#